data_aa4b2a0229136e1dd6486b270fd1ceb9
#
_entry.id   aa4b2a0229136e1dd6486b270fd1ceb9
#
_cell.length_a   1.000
_cell.length_b   1.000
_cell.length_c   1.000
_cell.angle_alpha   90.00
_cell.angle_beta   90.00
_cell.angle_gamma   90.00
#
_symmetry.space_group_name_H-M   'P 1'
#
loop_
_entity.id
_entity.type
_entity.pdbx_description
1 polymer ?
#
loop_
_entity_poly.entity_id
_entity_poly.type
_entity_poly.pdbx_seq_one_letter_code
_entity_poly.pdbx_strand_id
1 'polypeptide(L)' 'MENKLKYEGEEYDVSDVDDNERYWLAQVRSLRERIAKARFDLDQLVAAERAFSNTLIKSLQKEETDDNIARLNE' A
#
# COMPACT_ATOMS: atom_id res chain seq x y z
N MET A 1 0.27 -3.34 -27.90
CA MET A 1 -0.71 -2.28 -27.74
C MET A 1 -1.97 -2.80 -27.09
N GLU A 2 -2.39 -2.18 -26.01
CA GLU A 2 -3.55 -2.65 -25.25
C GLU A 2 -4.83 -2.06 -25.79
N ASN A 3 -5.61 -2.88 -26.47
CA ASN A 3 -6.93 -2.47 -26.95
C ASN A 3 -8.04 -3.08 -26.12
N LYS A 4 -7.69 -3.68 -24.99
CA LYS A 4 -8.68 -4.32 -24.14
C LYS A 4 -8.57 -3.79 -22.73
N LEU A 5 -9.71 -3.69 -22.06
CA LEU A 5 -9.80 -3.25 -20.69
C LEU A 5 -10.41 -4.38 -19.88
N LYS A 6 -9.73 -4.78 -18.82
CA LYS A 6 -10.23 -5.82 -17.93
C LYS A 6 -10.89 -5.17 -16.73
N TYR A 7 -12.10 -5.58 -16.43
CA TYR A 7 -12.85 -5.04 -15.32
C TYR A 7 -13.71 -6.12 -14.70
N GLU A 8 -13.48 -6.39 -13.42
CA GLU A 8 -14.22 -7.39 -12.67
C GLU A 8 -14.24 -8.75 -13.37
N GLY A 9 -13.08 -9.17 -13.89
CA GLY A 9 -12.93 -10.46 -14.53
C GLY A 9 -13.34 -10.52 -15.98
N GLU A 10 -13.93 -9.46 -16.51
CA GLU A 10 -14.36 -9.40 -17.90
C GLU A 10 -13.42 -8.54 -18.72
N GLU A 11 -13.24 -8.91 -19.97
CA GLU A 11 -12.44 -8.13 -20.91
C GLU A 11 -13.35 -7.38 -21.88
N TYR A 12 -13.07 -6.10 -22.07
CA TYR A 12 -13.84 -5.25 -22.95
C TYR A 12 -12.94 -4.68 -24.02
N ASP A 13 -13.42 -4.72 -25.26
CA ASP A 13 -12.68 -4.16 -26.40
C ASP A 13 -12.88 -2.65 -26.39
N VAL A 14 -11.78 -1.91 -26.29
CA VAL A 14 -11.80 -0.46 -26.25
C VAL A 14 -11.11 0.16 -27.46
N SER A 15 -11.00 -0.62 -28.56
CA SER A 15 -10.32 -0.14 -29.76
C SER A 15 -11.19 0.84 -30.54
N ASP A 16 -12.51 0.78 -30.39
CA ASP A 16 -13.44 1.60 -31.17
C ASP A 16 -14.41 2.29 -30.22
N VAL A 17 -13.89 3.29 -29.49
CA VAL A 17 -14.67 4.02 -28.50
C VAL A 17 -14.97 5.42 -29.02
N ASP A 18 -16.14 5.96 -28.61
CA ASP A 18 -16.48 7.33 -28.95
C ASP A 18 -15.73 8.32 -28.05
N ASP A 19 -15.97 9.62 -28.25
CA ASP A 19 -15.23 10.64 -27.52
C ASP A 19 -15.47 10.58 -26.01
N ASN A 20 -16.70 10.34 -25.62
CA ASN A 20 -17.02 10.24 -24.19
C ASN A 20 -16.34 9.03 -23.57
N GLU A 21 -16.43 7.89 -24.26
CA GLU A 21 -15.80 6.66 -23.78
C GLU A 21 -14.30 6.80 -23.72
N ARG A 22 -13.70 7.52 -24.69
CA ARG A 22 -12.27 7.76 -24.67
C ARG A 22 -11.87 8.58 -23.45
N TYR A 23 -12.66 9.57 -23.11
CA TYR A 23 -12.39 10.37 -21.92
C TYR A 23 -12.47 9.51 -20.65
N TRP A 24 -13.51 8.69 -20.53
CA TRP A 24 -13.65 7.82 -19.37
C TRP A 24 -12.56 6.78 -19.30
N LEU A 25 -12.17 6.24 -20.45
CA LEU A 25 -11.07 5.27 -20.52
C LEU A 25 -9.75 5.89 -20.03
N ALA A 26 -9.49 7.10 -20.45
CA ALA A 26 -8.29 7.82 -20.01
C ALA A 26 -8.31 8.02 -18.49
N GLN A 27 -9.48 8.36 -17.95
CA GLN A 27 -9.62 8.51 -16.50
C GLN A 27 -9.36 7.19 -15.78
N VAL A 28 -9.95 6.11 -16.27
CA VAL A 28 -9.76 4.79 -15.66
C VAL A 28 -8.27 4.40 -15.65
N ARG A 29 -7.61 4.58 -16.78
CA ARG A 29 -6.20 4.22 -16.88
C ARG A 29 -5.33 5.06 -15.96
N SER A 30 -5.58 6.36 -15.93
CA SER A 30 -4.84 7.25 -15.05
C SER A 30 -5.05 6.88 -13.59
N LEU A 31 -6.29 6.61 -13.21
CA LEU A 31 -6.60 6.27 -11.83
C LEU A 31 -5.99 4.94 -11.43
N ARG A 32 -5.97 3.97 -12.33
CA ARG A 32 -5.34 2.68 -12.05
C ARG A 32 -3.85 2.80 -11.81
N GLU A 33 -3.18 3.65 -12.58
CA GLU A 33 -1.77 3.91 -12.37
C GLU A 33 -1.53 4.53 -11.00
N ARG A 34 -2.38 5.50 -10.64
CA ARG A 34 -2.25 6.18 -9.35
C ARG A 34 -2.56 5.25 -8.19
N ILE A 35 -3.54 4.37 -8.37
CA ILE A 35 -3.84 3.37 -7.35
C ILE A 35 -2.66 2.43 -7.15
N ALA A 36 -2.06 1.96 -8.25
CA ALA A 36 -0.91 1.07 -8.17
C ALA A 36 0.25 1.74 -7.44
N LYS A 37 0.49 3.02 -7.75
CA LYS A 37 1.55 3.77 -7.07
C LYS A 37 1.23 3.96 -5.60
N ALA A 38 -0.03 4.27 -5.29
CA ALA A 38 -0.44 4.45 -3.90
C ALA A 38 -0.30 3.18 -3.10
N ARG A 39 -0.61 2.02 -3.72
CA ARG A 39 -0.43 0.74 -3.05
C ARG A 39 1.03 0.45 -2.78
N PHE A 40 1.89 0.77 -3.74
CA PHE A 40 3.32 0.60 -3.53
C PHE A 40 3.80 1.47 -2.39
N ASP A 41 3.37 2.73 -2.35
CA ASP A 41 3.71 3.65 -1.27
C ASP A 41 3.18 3.13 0.06
N LEU A 42 1.95 2.64 0.06
CA LEU A 42 1.35 2.09 1.28
C LEU A 42 2.13 0.90 1.80
N ASP A 43 2.54 0.00 0.91
CA ASP A 43 3.32 -1.16 1.31
C ASP A 43 4.63 -0.74 1.97
N GLN A 44 5.29 0.27 1.42
CA GLN A 44 6.53 0.78 2.01
C GLN A 44 6.28 1.40 3.38
N LEU A 45 5.19 2.16 3.50
CA LEU A 45 4.86 2.79 4.78
C LEU A 45 4.53 1.74 5.83
N VAL A 46 3.78 0.72 5.44
CA VAL A 46 3.43 -0.36 6.37
C VAL A 46 4.69 -1.11 6.81
N ALA A 47 5.59 -1.39 5.88
CA ALA A 47 6.83 -2.08 6.21
C ALA A 47 7.69 -1.23 7.16
N ALA A 48 7.77 0.05 6.90
CA ALA A 48 8.55 0.96 7.75
C ALA A 48 7.94 1.07 9.14
N GLU A 49 6.63 1.21 9.19
CA GLU A 49 5.93 1.30 10.47
C GLU A 49 6.15 0.04 11.29
N ARG A 50 6.08 -1.12 10.64
CA ARG A 50 6.30 -2.39 11.32
C ARG A 50 7.72 -2.50 11.85
N ALA A 51 8.70 -2.07 11.06
CA ALA A 51 10.10 -2.12 11.47
C ALA A 51 10.35 -1.23 12.69
N PHE A 52 9.83 -0.02 12.66
CA PHE A 52 9.99 0.89 13.79
C PHE A 52 9.21 0.41 15.00
N SER A 53 8.02 -0.13 14.80
CA SER A 53 7.23 -0.69 15.90
C SER A 53 7.99 -1.82 16.58
N ASN A 54 8.57 -2.72 15.79
CA ASN A 54 9.34 -3.83 16.36
C ASN A 54 10.53 -3.31 17.16
N THR A 55 11.21 -2.31 16.63
CA THR A 55 12.35 -1.72 17.32
C THR A 55 11.91 -1.07 18.61
N LEU A 56 10.81 -0.34 18.58
CA LEU A 56 10.29 0.32 19.78
C LEU A 56 9.89 -0.71 20.83
N ILE A 57 9.16 -1.74 20.43
CA ILE A 57 8.69 -2.75 21.37
C ILE A 57 9.87 -3.47 22.03
N LYS A 58 10.90 -3.80 21.24
CA LYS A 58 12.10 -4.41 21.81
C LYS A 58 12.77 -3.51 22.83
N SER A 59 12.80 -2.22 22.53
CA SER A 59 13.40 -1.26 23.47
C SER A 59 12.58 -1.15 24.74
N LEU A 60 11.25 -1.11 24.61
CA LEU A 60 10.37 -1.02 25.77
C LEU A 60 10.46 -2.28 26.64
N GLN A 61 10.56 -3.44 26.02
CA GLN A 61 10.70 -4.68 26.76
C GLN A 61 12.03 -4.75 27.50
N LYS A 62 13.08 -4.25 26.88
CA LYS A 62 14.39 -4.20 27.52
C LYS A 62 14.36 -3.26 28.73
N GLU A 63 13.75 -2.08 28.58
CA GLU A 63 13.62 -1.13 29.67
C GLU A 63 12.81 -1.72 30.81
N GLU A 64 11.73 -2.40 30.46
CA GLU A 64 10.87 -3.06 31.44
C GLU A 64 11.66 -4.09 32.23
N THR A 65 12.47 -4.87 31.54
CA THR A 65 13.33 -5.87 32.16
C THR A 65 14.34 -5.21 33.11
N ASP A 66 14.95 -4.13 32.68
CA ASP A 66 15.88 -3.37 33.48
C ASP A 66 15.22 -2.81 34.73
N ASP A 67 14.00 -2.28 34.57
CA ASP A 67 13.23 -1.82 35.72
C ASP A 67 12.94 -2.92 36.70
N ASN A 68 12.59 -4.09 36.22
CA ASN A 68 12.32 -5.22 37.09
C ASN A 68 13.58 -5.63 37.86
N ILE A 69 14.72 -5.60 37.18
CA ILE A 69 16.00 -5.92 37.85
C ILE A 69 16.29 -4.87 38.91
N ALA A 70 16.06 -3.60 38.60
CA ALA A 70 16.27 -2.52 39.57
C ALA A 70 15.40 -2.72 40.80
N ARG A 71 14.12 -3.07 40.57
CA ARG A 71 13.20 -3.30 41.69
C ARG A 71 13.64 -4.47 42.55
N LEU A 72 14.14 -5.51 41.92
CA LEU A 72 14.61 -6.68 42.67
C LEU A 72 15.80 -6.34 43.53
N ASN A 73 16.58 -5.34 43.14
CA ASN A 73 17.76 -4.94 43.86
C ASN A 73 17.49 -3.91 44.94
N GLU A 74 16.31 -3.37 45.00
CA GLU A 74 15.94 -2.39 46.01
C GLU A 74 15.74 -2.98 47.41
#